data_5d2e0058259d37d5af8bed20ca97fb0d
#
_entry.id   5d2e0058259d37d5af8bed20ca97fb0d
#
_cell.length_a   1.000
_cell.length_b   1.000
_cell.length_c   1.000
_cell.angle_alpha   90.00
_cell.angle_beta   90.00
_cell.angle_gamma   90.00
#
_symmetry.space_group_name_H-M   'P 1'
#
loop_
_entity.id
_entity.type
_entity.pdbx_description
1 polymer ?
#
loop_
_entity_poly.entity_id
_entity_poly.type
_entity_poly.pdbx_seq_one_letter_code
_entity_poly.pdbx_strand_id
1 'polypeptide(L)'
;VTFPYPHGALPVGAAPYTMPTSTAERVLLLSPRDSDLGTLSASTAVTTLPVTNLQSPEPSKKWRSTSIAGQYIDIALASGLGCNAAALVGHNLSGAGLWRVRGYAALAD
;
A
#
# COMPACT_ATOMS: atom_id res chain seq x y z
N VAL A 1 -2.30 15.00 -25.76
CA VAL A 1 -3.01 15.71 -24.68
C VAL A 1 -2.28 17.00 -24.39
N THR A 2 -2.96 18.11 -24.56
CA THR A 2 -2.40 19.43 -24.25
C THR A 2 -2.80 19.80 -22.84
N PHE A 3 -1.82 19.95 -21.95
CA PHE A 3 -2.07 20.45 -20.61
C PHE A 3 -2.10 21.97 -20.64
N PRO A 4 -3.09 22.61 -19.98
CA PRO A 4 -3.21 24.06 -19.94
C PRO A 4 -2.09 24.76 -19.15
N TYR A 5 -1.29 23.99 -18.39
CA TYR A 5 -0.20 24.49 -17.57
C TYR A 5 1.09 23.74 -17.86
N PRO A 6 2.27 24.36 -17.62
CA PRO A 6 3.54 23.66 -17.66
C PRO A 6 3.54 22.46 -16.71
N HIS A 7 4.33 21.45 -17.02
CA HIS A 7 4.47 20.25 -16.20
C HIS A 7 4.75 20.60 -14.72
N GLY A 8 3.91 20.09 -13.83
CA GLY A 8 4.09 20.23 -12.38
C GLY A 8 3.73 21.60 -11.80
N ALA A 9 3.26 22.55 -12.62
CA ALA A 9 2.89 23.88 -12.14
C ALA A 9 1.37 24.04 -12.11
N LEU A 10 0.83 24.40 -10.95
CA LEU A 10 -0.51 24.96 -10.81
C LEU A 10 -0.38 26.49 -10.68
N PRO A 11 -1.32 27.28 -11.26
CA PRO A 11 -1.28 28.72 -11.08
C PRO A 11 -1.43 29.08 -9.62
N VAL A 12 -0.66 30.07 -9.18
CA VAL A 12 -0.77 30.60 -7.81
C VAL A 12 -2.19 31.18 -7.65
N GLY A 13 -2.86 30.79 -6.57
CA GLY A 13 -4.25 31.23 -6.31
C GLY A 13 -5.32 30.43 -7.04
N ALA A 14 -4.95 29.31 -7.68
CA ALA A 14 -5.94 28.40 -8.23
C ALA A 14 -6.91 27.91 -7.16
N ALA A 15 -8.20 27.78 -7.51
CA ALA A 15 -9.18 27.16 -6.64
C ALA A 15 -8.76 25.75 -6.25
N PRO A 16 -9.13 25.26 -5.05
CA PRO A 16 -8.85 23.89 -4.66
C PRO A 16 -9.33 22.91 -5.74
N TYR A 17 -8.54 21.89 -5.99
CA TYR A 17 -8.91 20.86 -6.97
C TYR A 17 -10.24 20.20 -6.57
N THR A 18 -11.20 20.24 -7.48
CA THR A 18 -12.47 19.56 -7.30
C THR A 18 -12.36 18.17 -7.94
N MET A 19 -12.56 17.14 -7.16
CA MET A 19 -12.55 15.76 -7.67
C MET A 19 -13.67 15.58 -8.71
N PRO A 20 -13.39 14.93 -9.86
CA PRO A 20 -14.43 14.56 -10.81
C PRO A 20 -15.51 13.71 -10.14
N THR A 21 -16.76 13.94 -10.48
CA THR A 21 -17.89 13.16 -9.96
C THR A 21 -18.04 11.79 -10.63
N SER A 22 -17.49 11.63 -11.83
CA SER A 22 -17.49 10.34 -12.52
C SER A 22 -16.45 9.39 -11.94
N THR A 23 -16.88 8.21 -11.54
CA THR A 23 -15.99 7.14 -11.06
C THR A 23 -15.23 6.44 -12.19
N ALA A 24 -15.73 6.50 -13.42
CA ALA A 24 -15.14 5.84 -14.57
C ALA A 24 -13.83 6.48 -15.05
N GLU A 25 -13.60 7.75 -14.70
CA GLU A 25 -12.47 8.54 -15.17
C GLU A 25 -11.44 8.83 -14.07
N ARG A 26 -11.53 8.10 -12.95
CA ARG A 26 -10.64 8.33 -11.82
C ARG A 26 -9.44 7.41 -11.86
N VAL A 27 -8.27 7.99 -11.70
CA VAL A 27 -7.04 7.27 -11.40
C VAL A 27 -6.65 7.57 -9.96
N LEU A 28 -6.49 6.54 -9.16
CA LEU A 28 -5.97 6.66 -7.81
C LEU A 28 -4.46 6.51 -7.84
N LEU A 29 -3.75 7.57 -7.50
CA LEU A 29 -2.31 7.54 -7.29
C LEU A 29 -2.04 7.37 -5.79
N LEU A 30 -1.37 6.28 -5.45
CA LEU A 30 -0.96 5.98 -4.08
C LEU A 30 0.50 6.40 -3.90
N SER A 31 0.71 7.48 -3.16
CA SER A 31 2.04 8.00 -2.82
C SER A 31 1.93 8.96 -1.63
N PRO A 32 2.87 8.90 -0.70
CA PRO A 32 3.95 7.94 -0.55
C PRO A 32 3.47 6.56 -0.08
N ARG A 33 4.37 5.57 -0.12
CA ARG A 33 4.10 4.25 0.44
C ARG A 33 4.52 4.25 1.91
N ASP A 34 3.61 4.55 2.79
CA ASP A 34 3.89 4.69 4.22
C ASP A 34 4.37 3.39 4.87
N SER A 35 4.03 2.23 4.27
CA SER A 35 4.55 0.94 4.70
C SER A 35 6.07 0.82 4.60
N ASP A 36 6.71 1.55 3.70
CA ASP A 36 8.16 1.53 3.52
C ASP A 36 8.89 2.23 4.67
N LEU A 37 8.21 3.14 5.34
CA LEU A 37 8.72 3.88 6.49
C LEU A 37 8.36 3.21 7.83
N GLY A 38 7.53 2.16 7.77
CA GLY A 38 7.08 1.43 8.94
C GLY A 38 7.95 0.23 9.27
N THR A 39 7.56 -0.48 10.31
CA THR A 39 8.14 -1.76 10.67
C THR A 39 7.19 -2.87 10.25
N LEU A 40 7.68 -3.81 9.46
CA LEU A 40 6.91 -4.96 9.02
C LEU A 40 7.28 -6.19 9.84
N SER A 41 6.26 -6.93 10.26
CA SER A 41 6.41 -8.27 10.80
C SER A 41 5.41 -9.21 10.14
N ALA A 42 5.69 -10.48 10.13
CA ALA A 42 4.80 -11.49 9.55
C ALA A 42 4.69 -12.68 10.48
N SER A 43 3.54 -13.37 10.41
CA SER A 43 3.31 -14.62 11.17
C SER A 43 4.39 -15.67 10.89
N THR A 44 4.74 -15.82 9.61
CA THR A 44 5.82 -16.70 9.16
C THR A 44 6.49 -16.12 7.92
N ALA A 45 7.73 -16.49 7.69
CA ALA A 45 8.44 -16.14 6.46
C ALA A 45 9.48 -17.20 6.12
N VAL A 46 9.61 -17.48 4.83
CA VAL A 46 10.75 -18.24 4.32
C VAL A 46 11.99 -17.35 4.43
N THR A 47 13.09 -17.88 4.92
CA THR A 47 14.33 -17.12 5.22
C THR A 47 14.83 -16.30 4.03
N THR A 48 14.71 -16.82 2.82
CA THR A 48 15.15 -16.14 1.59
C THR A 48 14.12 -15.14 1.04
N LEU A 49 12.88 -15.16 1.58
CA LEU A 49 11.77 -14.31 1.15
C LEU A 49 11.10 -13.66 2.35
N PRO A 50 11.85 -12.84 3.13
CA PRO A 50 11.34 -12.20 4.33
C PRO A 50 10.31 -11.13 4.02
N VAL A 51 9.51 -10.75 5.03
CA VAL A 51 8.47 -9.72 4.88
C VAL A 51 9.04 -8.34 4.52
N THR A 52 10.26 -8.05 4.92
CA THR A 52 10.94 -6.78 4.58
C THR A 52 11.16 -6.60 3.08
N ASN A 53 11.10 -7.67 2.30
CA ASN A 53 11.11 -7.57 0.84
C ASN A 53 9.95 -6.73 0.30
N LEU A 54 8.83 -6.65 1.02
CA LEU A 54 7.67 -5.85 0.61
C LEU A 54 7.92 -4.34 0.69
N GLN A 55 8.98 -3.91 1.37
CA GLN A 55 9.39 -2.50 1.42
C GLN A 55 10.28 -2.11 0.24
N SER A 56 10.67 -3.07 -0.59
CA SER A 56 11.42 -2.80 -1.82
C SER A 56 10.49 -2.45 -2.98
N PRO A 57 10.83 -1.45 -3.80
CA PRO A 57 10.08 -1.16 -5.02
C PRO A 57 10.25 -2.22 -6.12
N GLU A 58 11.17 -3.17 -5.93
CA GLU A 58 11.46 -4.19 -6.93
C GLU A 58 10.39 -5.28 -6.95
N PRO A 59 9.68 -5.52 -8.06
CA PRO A 59 8.63 -6.54 -8.15
C PRO A 59 9.14 -7.97 -7.93
N SER A 60 10.44 -8.20 -8.09
CA SER A 60 11.08 -9.50 -7.82
C SER A 60 11.21 -9.80 -6.33
N LYS A 61 11.23 -8.78 -5.49
CA LYS A 61 11.27 -8.90 -4.03
C LYS A 61 9.89 -9.24 -3.50
N LYS A 62 9.75 -10.44 -2.99
CA LYS A 62 8.46 -10.98 -2.51
C LYS A 62 8.61 -11.50 -1.10
N TRP A 63 7.52 -11.48 -0.37
CA TRP A 63 7.38 -12.24 0.86
C TRP A 63 6.73 -13.60 0.56
N ARG A 64 7.18 -14.62 1.25
CA ARG A 64 6.55 -15.94 1.21
C ARG A 64 6.42 -16.50 2.62
N SER A 65 5.19 -16.87 2.98
CA SER A 65 4.93 -17.59 4.22
C SER A 65 5.42 -19.03 4.15
N THR A 66 5.67 -19.64 5.30
CA THR A 66 5.96 -21.08 5.40
C THR A 66 4.72 -21.95 5.48
N SER A 67 3.54 -21.33 5.65
CA SER A 67 2.24 -21.99 5.75
C SER A 67 1.20 -21.30 4.89
N ILE A 68 0.13 -22.02 4.58
CA ILE A 68 -0.97 -21.51 3.75
C ILE A 68 -2.18 -21.04 4.57
N ALA A 69 -2.23 -21.33 5.86
CA ALA A 69 -3.37 -21.01 6.71
C ALA A 69 -3.01 -19.99 7.77
N GLY A 70 -3.92 -19.05 8.01
CA GLY A 70 -3.81 -18.11 9.13
C GLY A 70 -2.64 -17.15 9.04
N GLN A 71 -2.20 -16.80 7.84
CA GLN A 71 -1.06 -15.91 7.66
C GLN A 71 -1.47 -14.46 7.76
N TYR A 72 -0.61 -13.64 8.35
CA TYR A 72 -0.80 -12.21 8.46
C TYR A 72 0.51 -11.45 8.32
N ILE A 73 0.39 -10.20 7.98
CA ILE A 73 1.46 -9.21 7.97
C ILE A 73 0.99 -8.05 8.83
N ASP A 74 1.79 -7.67 9.80
CA ASP A 74 1.58 -6.46 10.60
C ASP A 74 2.48 -5.35 10.08
N ILE A 75 1.90 -4.18 9.95
CA ILE A 75 2.59 -2.96 9.52
C ILE A 75 2.42 -1.93 10.61
N ALA A 76 3.49 -1.72 11.38
CA ALA A 76 3.53 -0.64 12.35
C ALA A 76 4.02 0.63 11.64
N LEU A 77 3.10 1.54 11.35
CA LEU A 77 3.42 2.82 10.71
C LEU A 77 4.24 3.70 11.66
N ALA A 78 5.12 4.51 11.08
CA ALA A 78 5.85 5.51 11.86
C ALA A 78 4.89 6.52 12.50
N SER A 79 5.29 7.09 13.63
CA SER A 79 4.48 8.07 14.35
C SER A 79 4.07 9.23 13.45
N GLY A 80 2.80 9.61 13.51
CA GLY A 80 2.23 10.68 12.70
C GLY A 80 1.81 10.27 11.28
N LEU A 81 2.06 9.03 10.88
CA LEU A 81 1.57 8.50 9.61
C LEU A 81 0.23 7.81 9.79
N GLY A 82 -0.63 7.93 8.80
CA GLY A 82 -1.93 7.26 8.71
C GLY A 82 -2.08 6.56 7.38
N CYS A 83 -2.87 5.50 7.35
CA CYS A 83 -3.16 4.75 6.13
C CYS A 83 -4.65 4.89 5.80
N ASN A 84 -4.95 5.39 4.62
CA ASN A 84 -6.32 5.51 4.12
C ASN A 84 -6.59 4.63 2.89
N ALA A 85 -5.58 3.92 2.42
CA ALA A 85 -5.70 2.94 1.35
C ALA A 85 -4.68 1.83 1.53
N ALA A 86 -5.07 0.61 1.16
CA ALA A 86 -4.17 -0.54 1.14
C ALA A 86 -4.40 -1.34 -0.13
N ALA A 87 -3.33 -1.81 -0.73
CA ALA A 87 -3.39 -2.66 -1.91
C ALA A 87 -2.48 -3.87 -1.75
N LEU A 88 -2.95 -5.04 -2.13
CA LEU A 88 -2.17 -6.26 -2.21
C LEU A 88 -1.87 -6.56 -3.68
N VAL A 89 -0.63 -6.37 -4.08
CA VAL A 89 -0.20 -6.47 -5.48
C VAL A 89 0.68 -7.69 -5.68
N GLY A 90 0.52 -8.36 -6.81
CA GLY A 90 1.37 -9.50 -7.17
C GLY A 90 1.20 -10.72 -6.28
N HIS A 91 0.02 -10.90 -5.69
CA HIS A 91 -0.29 -12.06 -4.85
C HIS A 91 -0.58 -13.32 -5.68
N ASN A 92 -0.48 -14.47 -5.04
CA ASN A 92 -0.83 -15.78 -5.62
C ASN A 92 -2.01 -16.45 -4.88
N LEU A 93 -2.90 -15.64 -4.30
CA LEU A 93 -4.12 -16.16 -3.69
C LEU A 93 -4.99 -16.82 -4.77
N SER A 94 -5.55 -17.99 -4.45
CA SER A 94 -6.54 -18.66 -5.29
C SER A 94 -7.88 -17.90 -5.27
N GLY A 95 -8.80 -18.27 -6.15
CA GLY A 95 -10.16 -17.69 -6.16
C GLY A 95 -10.95 -17.90 -4.86
N ALA A 96 -10.55 -18.87 -4.03
CA ALA A 96 -11.12 -19.09 -2.70
C ALA A 96 -10.33 -18.37 -1.58
N GLY A 97 -9.21 -17.73 -1.92
CA GLY A 97 -8.39 -16.98 -0.97
C GLY A 97 -9.10 -15.72 -0.49
N LEU A 98 -9.08 -15.50 0.80
CA LEU A 98 -9.60 -14.29 1.43
C LEU A 98 -8.46 -13.52 2.10
N TRP A 99 -8.49 -12.22 1.96
CA TRP A 99 -7.64 -11.35 2.75
C TRP A 99 -8.45 -10.27 3.45
N ARG A 100 -7.96 -9.83 4.59
CA ARG A 100 -8.65 -8.85 5.43
C ARG A 100 -7.66 -7.80 5.89
N VAL A 101 -8.03 -6.55 5.78
CA VAL A 101 -7.30 -5.43 6.36
C VAL A 101 -7.96 -5.05 7.68
N ARG A 102 -7.15 -4.82 8.70
CA ARG A 102 -7.58 -4.31 10.00
C ARG A 102 -6.69 -3.15 10.39
N GLY A 103 -7.27 -2.10 10.93
CA GLY A 103 -6.54 -0.98 11.51
C GLY A 103 -6.66 -1.00 13.02
N TYR A 104 -5.56 -0.71 13.70
CA TYR A 104 -5.48 -0.62 15.16
C TYR A 104 -4.80 0.69 15.54
N ALA A 105 -5.22 1.30 16.64
CA ALA A 105 -4.53 2.47 17.20
C ALA A 105 -3.16 2.10 17.78
N ALA A 106 -3.00 0.86 18.21
CA ALA A 106 -1.76 0.22 18.58
C ALA A 106 -1.85 -1.24 18.14
N LEU A 107 -0.73 -1.89 17.84
CA LEU A 107 -0.73 -3.34 17.64
C LEU A 107 -1.16 -3.97 18.98
N ALA A 108 -2.45 -4.20 19.10
CA ALA A 108 -2.99 -4.98 20.18
C ALA A 108 -3.02 -6.44 19.75
N ASP A 109 -2.62 -7.28 20.61
CA ASP A 109 -2.59 -8.74 20.46
C ASP A 109 -3.93 -9.33 19.99
#